data_8286ed4b357edb7a2ed65e1e781f56c1
#
_entry.id   8286ed4b357edb7a2ed65e1e781f56c1
#
_cell.length_a   1.000
_cell.length_b   1.000
_cell.length_c   1.000
_cell.angle_alpha   90.00
_cell.angle_beta   90.00
_cell.angle_gamma   90.00
#
_symmetry.space_group_name_H-M   'P 1'
#
loop_
_entity.id
_entity.type
_entity.pdbx_description
1 polymer ?
#
loop_
_entity_poly.entity_id
_entity_poly.type
_entity_poly.pdbx_seq_one_letter_code
_entity_poly.pdbx_strand_id
1 'polypeptide(L)'
;MTKLSLIVCLPALVATNFFLWNLDPASMVDKFATIEAKEAARSSEEDVLASASLDDWELVLVNRDHLFESEPKSLATVGNIQVDSRIATATKDFLAAAQVIVPDEVLLSGYRSRAEQEQLYNERVAELEARGFNRAEAEARVRSQVQLPGASEHQTGLAIDMSEEAGQLDEVAEKIKALAPQYGFILRYPEGKSHLTGIDFESWHFRYVGVENAQYMEKHDLVLEEYLALLKDRK
;
A
#
# COMPACT_ATOMS: atom_id res chain seq x y z
N MET A 1 33.13 54.48 0.05
CA MET A 1 32.74 53.46 -0.94
C MET A 1 33.65 52.27 -0.79
N THR A 2 33.29 51.34 0.06
CA THR A 2 34.09 50.14 0.39
C THR A 2 33.36 48.92 -0.14
N LYS A 3 33.96 48.23 -1.12
CA LYS A 3 33.44 46.98 -1.69
C LYS A 3 33.73 45.85 -0.70
N LEU A 4 32.65 45.20 -0.28
CA LEU A 4 32.70 44.02 0.55
C LEU A 4 32.81 42.81 -0.39
N SER A 5 33.97 42.11 -0.39
CA SER A 5 34.17 40.85 -1.11
C SER A 5 33.63 39.69 -0.25
N LEU A 6 32.67 39.00 -0.80
CA LEU A 6 32.14 37.78 -0.20
C LEU A 6 33.15 36.64 -0.50
N ILE A 7 33.83 36.14 0.51
CA ILE A 7 34.67 34.97 0.44
C ILE A 7 33.75 33.76 0.65
N VAL A 8 33.51 33.00 -0.41
CA VAL A 8 32.86 31.69 -0.34
C VAL A 8 33.94 30.69 0.09
N CYS A 9 33.85 30.23 1.34
CA CYS A 9 34.66 29.10 1.82
C CYS A 9 34.12 27.80 1.21
N LEU A 10 34.83 27.22 0.26
CA LEU A 10 34.68 25.82 -0.10
C LEU A 10 35.33 24.97 1.02
N PRO A 11 34.65 23.93 1.52
CA PRO A 11 35.31 22.98 2.40
C PRO A 11 36.32 22.14 1.59
N ALA A 12 37.48 22.04 2.17
CA ALA A 12 38.66 21.36 1.62
C ALA A 12 38.39 19.86 1.34
N LEU A 13 38.43 19.50 0.06
CA LEU A 13 38.65 18.12 -0.37
C LEU A 13 40.17 17.86 -0.26
N VAL A 14 40.63 17.36 0.87
CA VAL A 14 41.97 16.84 1.05
C VAL A 14 41.89 15.34 1.30
N ALA A 15 42.67 14.65 0.48
CA ALA A 15 43.06 13.23 0.56
C ALA A 15 42.07 12.20 0.01
N THR A 16 42.31 11.87 -1.28
CA THR A 16 42.53 10.49 -1.76
C THR A 16 43.01 10.50 -3.21
N ASN A 17 44.15 11.08 -3.47
CA ASN A 17 44.73 11.18 -4.83
C ASN A 17 45.65 10.01 -5.23
N PHE A 18 45.50 8.79 -4.68
CA PHE A 18 46.44 7.70 -5.01
C PHE A 18 45.82 6.48 -5.69
N PHE A 19 44.52 6.48 -6.06
CA PHE A 19 43.90 5.30 -6.71
C PHE A 19 43.20 5.59 -8.06
N LEU A 20 43.30 6.81 -8.61
CA LEU A 20 42.54 7.22 -9.79
C LEU A 20 43.26 7.07 -11.14
N TRP A 21 44.46 6.51 -11.19
CA TRP A 21 45.27 6.51 -12.43
C TRP A 21 45.11 5.28 -13.34
N ASN A 22 44.21 4.34 -13.00
CA ASN A 22 43.96 3.14 -13.81
C ASN A 22 42.46 2.89 -14.13
N LEU A 23 41.61 3.90 -14.06
CA LEU A 23 40.19 3.76 -14.46
C LEU A 23 40.00 4.28 -15.88
N ASP A 24 39.47 3.42 -16.75
CA ASP A 24 39.00 3.78 -18.09
C ASP A 24 37.99 4.96 -17.99
N PRO A 25 38.18 6.04 -18.78
CA PRO A 25 37.25 7.18 -18.79
C PRO A 25 35.79 6.80 -19.01
N ALA A 26 35.51 5.75 -19.79
CA ALA A 26 34.16 5.23 -20.01
C ALA A 26 33.55 4.68 -18.72
N SER A 27 34.36 3.94 -17.91
CA SER A 27 33.89 3.40 -16.62
C SER A 27 33.66 4.48 -15.55
N MET A 28 34.32 5.63 -15.70
CA MET A 28 34.08 6.81 -14.83
C MET A 28 32.74 7.47 -15.16
N VAL A 29 32.44 7.65 -16.43
CA VAL A 29 31.15 8.24 -16.89
C VAL A 29 29.99 7.39 -16.40
N ASP A 30 30.07 6.06 -16.54
CA ASP A 30 29.03 5.14 -16.07
C ASP A 30 28.87 5.19 -14.54
N LYS A 31 29.96 5.31 -13.79
CA LYS A 31 29.89 5.47 -12.33
C LYS A 31 29.26 6.78 -11.91
N PHE A 32 29.62 7.89 -12.55
CA PHE A 32 28.99 9.20 -12.26
C PHE A 32 27.51 9.21 -12.61
N ALA A 33 27.12 8.69 -13.78
CA ALA A 33 25.72 8.54 -14.17
C ALA A 33 24.93 7.68 -13.16
N THR A 34 25.55 6.61 -12.65
CA THR A 34 24.94 5.74 -11.62
C THR A 34 24.81 6.46 -10.28
N ILE A 35 25.78 7.28 -9.87
CA ILE A 35 25.73 8.08 -8.63
C ILE A 35 24.64 9.15 -8.75
N GLU A 36 24.61 9.90 -9.85
CA GLU A 36 23.59 10.93 -10.10
C GLU A 36 22.17 10.35 -10.14
N ALA A 37 21.99 9.19 -10.79
CA ALA A 37 20.70 8.49 -10.79
C ALA A 37 20.28 8.03 -9.38
N LYS A 38 21.22 7.55 -8.57
CA LYS A 38 20.97 7.13 -7.20
C LYS A 38 20.66 8.31 -6.26
N GLU A 39 21.34 9.43 -6.43
CA GLU A 39 21.05 10.67 -5.68
C GLU A 39 19.71 11.26 -6.07
N ALA A 40 19.35 11.29 -7.37
CA ALA A 40 18.05 11.72 -7.85
C ALA A 40 16.93 10.81 -7.34
N ALA A 41 17.11 9.49 -7.35
CA ALA A 41 16.16 8.54 -6.81
C ALA A 41 15.97 8.73 -5.30
N ARG A 42 17.04 8.94 -4.54
CA ARG A 42 16.96 9.22 -3.10
C ARG A 42 16.26 10.54 -2.80
N SER A 43 16.52 11.60 -3.58
CA SER A 43 15.83 12.88 -3.44
C SER A 43 14.32 12.73 -3.67
N SER A 44 13.91 11.98 -4.72
CA SER A 44 12.49 11.73 -5.00
C SER A 44 11.79 10.94 -3.88
N GLU A 45 12.46 10.01 -3.23
CA GLU A 45 11.92 9.25 -2.09
C GLU A 45 11.76 10.12 -0.84
N GLU A 46 12.74 10.98 -0.56
CA GLU A 46 12.65 11.95 0.53
C GLU A 46 11.51 12.95 0.29
N ASP A 47 11.26 13.32 -0.97
CA ASP A 47 10.16 14.20 -1.36
C ASP A 47 8.79 13.53 -1.14
N VAL A 48 8.63 12.25 -1.47
CA VAL A 48 7.38 11.50 -1.21
C VAL A 48 7.06 11.50 0.29
N LEU A 49 8.00 11.11 1.13
CA LEU A 49 7.79 11.13 2.57
C LEU A 49 7.60 12.55 3.13
N ALA A 50 8.16 13.58 2.50
CA ALA A 50 8.00 14.96 2.92
C ALA A 50 6.63 15.53 2.54
N SER A 51 6.02 15.06 1.44
CA SER A 51 4.71 15.49 0.97
C SER A 51 3.55 14.78 1.64
N ALA A 52 3.76 13.52 2.10
CA ALA A 52 2.73 12.74 2.77
C ALA A 52 2.45 13.21 4.19
N SER A 53 1.19 13.18 4.59
CA SER A 53 0.72 13.54 5.93
C SER A 53 -0.11 12.43 6.56
N LEU A 54 -0.02 12.29 7.88
CA LEU A 54 -0.90 11.38 8.65
C LEU A 54 -2.38 11.76 8.55
N ASP A 55 -2.68 13.00 8.12
CA ASP A 55 -4.03 13.50 7.96
C ASP A 55 -4.57 13.32 6.52
N ASP A 56 -3.77 12.74 5.61
CA ASP A 56 -4.20 12.47 4.25
C ASP A 56 -5.31 11.42 4.26
N TRP A 57 -6.37 11.71 3.52
CA TRP A 57 -7.60 10.92 3.55
C TRP A 57 -7.42 9.47 3.09
N GLU A 58 -6.46 9.23 2.19
CA GLU A 58 -6.10 7.91 1.69
C GLU A 58 -5.24 7.10 2.66
N LEU A 59 -4.62 7.75 3.63
CA LEU A 59 -3.73 7.13 4.61
C LEU A 59 -4.42 6.77 5.93
N VAL A 60 -5.73 6.89 6.02
CA VAL A 60 -6.47 6.48 7.22
C VAL A 60 -6.21 5.02 7.56
N LEU A 61 -5.66 4.76 8.74
CA LEU A 61 -5.46 3.40 9.25
C LEU A 61 -6.76 2.88 9.85
N VAL A 62 -7.17 1.70 9.40
CA VAL A 62 -8.34 0.99 9.93
C VAL A 62 -7.94 -0.45 10.25
N ASN A 63 -8.03 -0.80 11.52
CA ASN A 63 -7.79 -2.14 12.05
C ASN A 63 -8.44 -2.26 13.43
N ARG A 64 -8.15 -3.31 14.20
CA ARG A 64 -8.74 -3.54 15.53
C ARG A 64 -8.40 -2.49 16.58
N ASP A 65 -7.26 -1.84 16.42
CA ASP A 65 -6.78 -0.79 17.33
C ASP A 65 -7.19 0.61 16.86
N HIS A 66 -7.63 0.73 15.59
CA HIS A 66 -8.03 1.97 14.93
C HIS A 66 -9.38 1.75 14.23
N LEU A 67 -10.46 1.92 14.99
CA LEU A 67 -11.81 1.74 14.45
C LEU A 67 -12.23 2.93 13.60
N PHE A 68 -12.89 2.64 12.47
CA PHE A 68 -13.45 3.65 11.60
C PHE A 68 -14.92 3.87 11.94
N GLU A 69 -15.24 5.05 12.46
CA GLU A 69 -16.59 5.42 12.94
C GLU A 69 -17.38 6.24 11.90
N SER A 70 -16.74 6.56 10.75
CA SER A 70 -17.35 7.37 9.70
C SER A 70 -17.83 6.51 8.53
N GLU A 71 -18.53 7.16 7.60
CA GLU A 71 -18.90 6.60 6.30
C GLU A 71 -18.23 7.42 5.18
N PRO A 72 -18.01 6.84 3.98
CA PRO A 72 -17.52 7.58 2.83
C PRO A 72 -18.47 8.75 2.50
N LYS A 73 -17.91 9.92 2.18
CA LYS A 73 -18.72 11.10 1.82
C LYS A 73 -19.53 10.89 0.55
N SER A 74 -19.03 10.10 -0.37
CA SER A 74 -19.67 9.79 -1.65
C SER A 74 -19.15 8.45 -2.17
N LEU A 75 -20.04 7.62 -2.65
CA LEU A 75 -19.76 6.35 -3.29
C LEU A 75 -19.97 6.45 -4.80
N ALA A 76 -19.16 5.71 -5.55
CA ALA A 76 -19.32 5.52 -6.98
C ALA A 76 -19.32 4.01 -7.30
N THR A 77 -20.11 3.63 -8.30
CA THR A 77 -20.17 2.24 -8.77
C THR A 77 -19.07 1.99 -9.81
N VAL A 78 -18.29 0.94 -9.60
CA VAL A 78 -17.30 0.42 -10.56
C VAL A 78 -17.60 -1.08 -10.76
N GLY A 79 -18.00 -1.45 -11.98
CA GLY A 79 -18.48 -2.81 -12.24
C GLY A 79 -19.70 -3.14 -11.36
N ASN A 80 -19.55 -4.14 -10.51
CA ASN A 80 -20.59 -4.65 -9.60
C ASN A 80 -20.40 -4.19 -8.14
N ILE A 81 -19.38 -3.38 -7.84
CA ILE A 81 -19.07 -2.91 -6.48
C ILE A 81 -19.24 -1.40 -6.34
N GLN A 82 -19.30 -0.92 -5.10
CA GLN A 82 -19.18 0.49 -4.76
C GLN A 82 -17.82 0.77 -4.10
N VAL A 83 -17.26 1.94 -4.39
CA VAL A 83 -16.02 2.44 -3.77
C VAL A 83 -16.20 3.92 -3.42
N ASP A 84 -15.31 4.48 -2.59
CA ASP A 84 -15.23 5.94 -2.43
C ASP A 84 -15.05 6.58 -3.81
N SER A 85 -15.87 7.60 -4.11
CA SER A 85 -15.88 8.21 -5.44
C SER A 85 -14.53 8.76 -5.89
N ARG A 86 -13.64 9.09 -4.94
CA ARG A 86 -12.29 9.60 -5.22
C ARG A 86 -11.38 8.56 -5.84
N ILE A 87 -11.61 7.27 -5.58
CA ILE A 87 -10.80 6.17 -6.12
C ILE A 87 -11.43 5.44 -7.31
N ALA A 88 -12.63 5.83 -7.74
CA ALA A 88 -13.37 5.11 -8.77
C ALA A 88 -12.61 4.97 -10.10
N THR A 89 -11.90 6.01 -10.54
CA THR A 89 -11.08 5.97 -11.76
C THR A 89 -9.88 5.02 -11.57
N ALA A 90 -9.15 5.16 -10.46
CA ALA A 90 -8.01 4.29 -10.16
C ALA A 90 -8.42 2.81 -10.08
N THR A 91 -9.58 2.51 -9.46
CA THR A 91 -10.14 1.16 -9.38
C THR A 91 -10.44 0.59 -10.76
N LYS A 92 -11.09 1.40 -11.63
CA LYS A 92 -11.42 0.99 -13.00
C LYS A 92 -10.16 0.71 -13.83
N ASP A 93 -9.16 1.58 -13.73
CA ASP A 93 -7.93 1.47 -14.50
C ASP A 93 -7.07 0.29 -14.01
N PHE A 94 -7.05 0.03 -12.69
CA PHE A 94 -6.38 -1.13 -12.12
C PHE A 94 -7.03 -2.45 -12.57
N LEU A 95 -8.36 -2.56 -12.51
CA LEU A 95 -9.08 -3.72 -13.03
C LEU A 95 -8.78 -3.94 -14.53
N ALA A 96 -8.83 -2.88 -15.35
CA ALA A 96 -8.56 -2.99 -16.77
C ALA A 96 -7.12 -3.48 -17.06
N ALA A 97 -6.14 -3.03 -16.27
CA ALA A 97 -4.76 -3.50 -16.38
C ALA A 97 -4.59 -4.95 -15.91
N ALA A 98 -5.27 -5.36 -14.84
CA ALA A 98 -5.29 -6.75 -14.37
C ALA A 98 -5.91 -7.68 -15.41
N GLN A 99 -6.99 -7.25 -16.08
CA GLN A 99 -7.64 -8.02 -17.17
C GLN A 99 -6.78 -8.19 -18.43
N VAL A 100 -5.71 -7.40 -18.60
CA VAL A 100 -4.69 -7.67 -19.64
C VAL A 100 -3.86 -8.90 -19.30
N ILE A 101 -3.65 -9.18 -17.99
CA ILE A 101 -2.90 -10.36 -17.52
C ILE A 101 -3.80 -11.59 -17.52
N VAL A 102 -4.99 -11.46 -16.91
CA VAL A 102 -6.00 -12.50 -16.82
C VAL A 102 -7.38 -11.93 -17.14
N PRO A 103 -7.99 -12.26 -18.31
CA PRO A 103 -9.24 -11.66 -18.76
C PRO A 103 -10.43 -11.88 -17.82
N ASP A 104 -10.40 -12.93 -17.01
CA ASP A 104 -11.47 -13.30 -16.09
C ASP A 104 -11.33 -12.64 -14.70
N GLU A 105 -10.39 -11.69 -14.55
CA GLU A 105 -10.25 -10.88 -13.32
C GLU A 105 -11.49 -10.01 -13.08
N VAL A 106 -12.04 -10.07 -11.88
CA VAL A 106 -13.25 -9.35 -11.50
C VAL A 106 -13.13 -8.70 -10.12
N LEU A 107 -13.92 -7.66 -9.90
CA LEU A 107 -14.08 -7.07 -8.58
C LEU A 107 -15.09 -7.93 -7.78
N LEU A 108 -14.67 -8.44 -6.63
CA LEU A 108 -15.49 -9.31 -5.77
C LEU A 108 -16.19 -8.54 -4.67
N SER A 109 -15.51 -7.53 -4.08
CA SER A 109 -16.02 -6.72 -2.98
C SER A 109 -15.44 -5.31 -3.03
N GLY A 110 -16.19 -4.33 -2.56
CA GLY A 110 -15.76 -2.94 -2.41
C GLY A 110 -16.23 -2.38 -1.08
N TYR A 111 -16.92 -1.22 -1.09
CA TYR A 111 -17.50 -0.67 0.12
C TYR A 111 -18.45 -1.67 0.79
N ARG A 112 -18.31 -1.75 2.11
CA ARG A 112 -19.16 -2.56 2.99
C ARG A 112 -19.46 -1.75 4.25
N SER A 113 -20.73 -1.48 4.51
CA SER A 113 -21.14 -0.77 5.71
C SER A 113 -20.79 -1.56 6.99
N ARG A 114 -20.76 -0.86 8.13
CA ARG A 114 -20.55 -1.51 9.43
C ARG A 114 -21.57 -2.61 9.72
N ALA A 115 -22.84 -2.40 9.31
CA ALA A 115 -23.88 -3.40 9.51
C ALA A 115 -23.68 -4.64 8.64
N GLU A 116 -23.28 -4.48 7.40
CA GLU A 116 -22.95 -5.60 6.50
C GLU A 116 -21.71 -6.34 6.99
N GLN A 117 -20.71 -5.64 7.54
CA GLN A 117 -19.55 -6.27 8.16
C GLN A 117 -19.93 -7.09 9.40
N GLU A 118 -20.87 -6.59 10.23
CA GLU A 118 -21.38 -7.32 11.39
C GLU A 118 -22.12 -8.59 10.97
N GLN A 119 -22.95 -8.49 9.94
CA GLN A 119 -23.63 -9.63 9.37
C GLN A 119 -22.64 -10.69 8.88
N LEU A 120 -21.68 -10.30 8.03
CA LEU A 120 -20.64 -11.19 7.51
C LEU A 120 -19.87 -11.88 8.64
N TYR A 121 -19.42 -11.12 9.64
CA TYR A 121 -18.68 -11.66 10.77
C TYR A 121 -19.49 -12.71 11.53
N ASN A 122 -20.75 -12.41 11.82
CA ASN A 122 -21.66 -13.32 12.54
C ASN A 122 -21.98 -14.58 11.72
N GLU A 123 -22.16 -14.46 10.41
CA GLU A 123 -22.36 -15.59 9.50
C GLU A 123 -21.13 -16.52 9.51
N ARG A 124 -19.91 -15.97 9.41
CA ARG A 124 -18.68 -16.78 9.46
C ARG A 124 -18.48 -17.47 10.79
N VAL A 125 -18.83 -16.82 11.90
CA VAL A 125 -18.80 -17.46 13.23
C VAL A 125 -19.82 -18.59 13.30
N ALA A 126 -21.07 -18.37 12.85
CA ALA A 126 -22.10 -19.38 12.85
C ALA A 126 -21.77 -20.61 11.97
N GLU A 127 -21.12 -20.40 10.81
CA GLU A 127 -20.61 -21.47 9.95
C GLU A 127 -19.62 -22.39 10.69
N LEU A 128 -18.71 -21.82 11.48
CA LEU A 128 -17.76 -22.60 12.26
C LEU A 128 -18.41 -23.29 13.46
N GLU A 129 -19.37 -22.64 14.14
CA GLU A 129 -20.17 -23.27 15.20
C GLU A 129 -20.95 -24.48 14.64
N ALA A 130 -21.56 -24.36 13.43
CA ALA A 130 -22.22 -25.48 12.75
C ALA A 130 -21.27 -26.63 12.38
N ARG A 131 -19.96 -26.35 12.26
CA ARG A 131 -18.90 -27.37 12.06
C ARG A 131 -18.35 -27.96 13.35
N GLY A 132 -18.91 -27.56 14.52
CA GLY A 132 -18.60 -28.14 15.83
C GLY A 132 -17.59 -27.37 16.67
N PHE A 133 -17.14 -26.19 16.25
CA PHE A 133 -16.32 -25.33 17.10
C PHE A 133 -17.19 -24.63 18.14
N ASN A 134 -16.68 -24.43 19.36
CA ASN A 134 -17.37 -23.55 20.31
C ASN A 134 -17.22 -22.08 19.89
N ARG A 135 -18.07 -21.20 20.43
CA ARG A 135 -18.11 -19.78 20.06
C ARG A 135 -16.74 -19.09 20.13
N ALA A 136 -15.98 -19.30 21.18
CA ALA A 136 -14.69 -18.66 21.38
C ALA A 136 -13.64 -19.14 20.34
N GLU A 137 -13.65 -20.44 20.02
CA GLU A 137 -12.80 -21.01 18.97
C GLU A 137 -13.20 -20.51 17.60
N ALA A 138 -14.50 -20.41 17.30
CA ALA A 138 -15.02 -19.89 16.05
C ALA A 138 -14.61 -18.43 15.86
N GLU A 139 -14.84 -17.58 16.85
CA GLU A 139 -14.43 -16.16 16.80
C GLU A 139 -12.90 -15.99 16.65
N ALA A 140 -12.10 -16.79 17.36
CA ALA A 140 -10.64 -16.72 17.22
C ALA A 140 -10.18 -17.05 15.79
N ARG A 141 -10.82 -18.03 15.13
CA ARG A 141 -10.53 -18.41 13.75
C ARG A 141 -11.00 -17.37 12.75
N VAL A 142 -12.22 -16.83 12.92
CA VAL A 142 -12.76 -15.81 12.03
C VAL A 142 -11.90 -14.56 12.06
N ARG A 143 -11.39 -14.16 13.21
CA ARG A 143 -10.59 -12.93 13.37
C ARG A 143 -9.30 -12.90 12.55
N SER A 144 -8.72 -14.04 12.18
CA SER A 144 -7.52 -14.03 11.33
C SER A 144 -7.81 -13.70 9.85
N GLN A 145 -9.09 -13.76 9.43
CA GLN A 145 -9.50 -13.56 8.04
C GLN A 145 -10.57 -12.48 7.86
N VAL A 146 -11.39 -12.24 8.88
CA VAL A 146 -12.50 -11.29 8.82
C VAL A 146 -12.39 -10.29 9.96
N GLN A 147 -12.30 -9.03 9.63
CA GLN A 147 -12.24 -7.95 10.61
C GLN A 147 -13.56 -7.76 11.35
N LEU A 148 -13.47 -7.26 12.59
CA LEU A 148 -14.64 -6.85 13.37
C LEU A 148 -15.36 -5.65 12.73
N PRO A 149 -16.66 -5.44 13.02
CA PRO A 149 -17.38 -4.23 12.62
C PRO A 149 -16.65 -2.96 13.10
N GLY A 150 -16.39 -2.05 12.17
CA GLY A 150 -15.59 -0.85 12.42
C GLY A 150 -14.08 -1.03 12.21
N ALA A 151 -13.57 -2.25 12.13
CA ALA A 151 -12.16 -2.55 11.92
C ALA A 151 -11.82 -2.95 10.46
N SER A 152 -12.83 -3.00 9.58
CA SER A 152 -12.66 -3.36 8.17
C SER A 152 -12.38 -2.14 7.31
N GLU A 153 -11.34 -2.21 6.48
CA GLU A 153 -11.02 -1.16 5.49
C GLU A 153 -12.09 -0.98 4.42
N HIS A 154 -12.91 -2.02 4.14
CA HIS A 154 -14.05 -1.91 3.23
C HIS A 154 -15.06 -0.83 3.68
N GLN A 155 -15.15 -0.54 4.98
CA GLN A 155 -16.01 0.52 5.49
C GLN A 155 -15.56 1.92 5.04
N THR A 156 -14.28 2.09 4.69
CA THR A 156 -13.77 3.35 4.14
C THR A 156 -14.13 3.57 2.68
N GLY A 157 -14.49 2.51 1.95
CA GLY A 157 -14.59 2.49 0.50
C GLY A 157 -13.24 2.58 -0.22
N LEU A 158 -12.11 2.48 0.50
CA LEU A 158 -10.75 2.53 -0.06
C LEU A 158 -10.15 1.15 -0.32
N ALA A 159 -10.83 0.08 0.06
CA ALA A 159 -10.40 -1.29 -0.16
C ALA A 159 -11.29 -1.98 -1.19
N ILE A 160 -10.68 -2.83 -2.00
CA ILE A 160 -11.33 -3.70 -2.97
C ILE A 160 -10.78 -5.12 -2.84
N ASP A 161 -11.66 -6.10 -3.04
CA ASP A 161 -11.26 -7.47 -3.31
C ASP A 161 -11.37 -7.71 -4.83
N MET A 162 -10.28 -8.18 -5.43
CA MET A 162 -10.18 -8.43 -6.86
C MET A 162 -9.44 -9.76 -7.10
N SER A 163 -10.06 -10.65 -7.86
CA SER A 163 -9.54 -12.00 -8.19
C SER A 163 -10.41 -12.63 -9.27
N GLU A 164 -9.99 -13.78 -9.79
CA GLU A 164 -10.89 -14.69 -10.52
C GLU A 164 -11.91 -15.32 -9.54
N GLU A 165 -13.17 -15.51 -9.97
CA GLU A 165 -14.22 -16.10 -9.10
C GLU A 165 -13.88 -17.51 -8.61
N ALA A 166 -13.16 -18.29 -9.41
CA ALA A 166 -12.75 -19.67 -9.08
C ALA A 166 -11.51 -19.73 -8.16
N GLY A 167 -10.94 -18.58 -7.81
CA GLY A 167 -9.66 -18.46 -7.12
C GLY A 167 -8.50 -18.30 -8.09
N GLN A 168 -7.50 -17.54 -7.69
CA GLN A 168 -6.38 -17.11 -8.52
C GLN A 168 -5.14 -17.96 -8.27
N LEU A 169 -4.37 -18.22 -9.33
CA LEU A 169 -3.06 -18.86 -9.21
C LEU A 169 -2.06 -17.87 -8.58
N ASP A 170 -1.18 -18.34 -7.70
CA ASP A 170 -0.17 -17.53 -7.02
C ASP A 170 0.69 -16.71 -8.00
N GLU A 171 1.10 -17.29 -9.13
CA GLU A 171 1.88 -16.60 -10.17
C GLU A 171 1.12 -15.42 -10.80
N VAL A 172 -0.20 -15.53 -10.94
CA VAL A 172 -1.06 -14.46 -11.46
C VAL A 172 -1.24 -13.39 -10.40
N ALA A 173 -1.51 -13.78 -9.14
CA ALA A 173 -1.64 -12.87 -8.01
C ALA A 173 -0.40 -11.98 -7.84
N GLU A 174 0.80 -12.55 -7.95
CA GLU A 174 2.06 -11.78 -7.89
C GLU A 174 2.21 -10.77 -9.04
N LYS A 175 1.76 -11.11 -10.26
CA LYS A 175 1.77 -10.16 -11.38
C LYS A 175 0.80 -9.00 -11.16
N ILE A 176 -0.39 -9.28 -10.61
CA ILE A 176 -1.39 -8.25 -10.29
C ILE A 176 -0.92 -7.37 -9.12
N LYS A 177 -0.35 -7.97 -8.09
CA LYS A 177 0.30 -7.25 -6.98
C LYS A 177 1.35 -6.26 -7.51
N ALA A 178 2.21 -6.68 -8.43
CA ALA A 178 3.25 -5.82 -9.01
C ALA A 178 2.70 -4.64 -9.84
N LEU A 179 1.46 -4.73 -10.33
CA LEU A 179 0.78 -3.62 -11.02
C LEU A 179 0.16 -2.61 -10.06
N ALA A 180 -0.33 -3.06 -8.91
CA ALA A 180 -1.17 -2.29 -8.00
C ALA A 180 -0.61 -0.90 -7.65
N PRO A 181 0.70 -0.70 -7.38
CA PRO A 181 1.26 0.59 -7.02
C PRO A 181 1.15 1.66 -8.12
N GLN A 182 1.08 1.26 -9.40
CA GLN A 182 0.91 2.18 -10.52
C GLN A 182 -0.47 2.86 -10.51
N TYR A 183 -1.43 2.24 -9.85
CA TYR A 183 -2.81 2.72 -9.70
C TYR A 183 -3.11 3.22 -8.28
N GLY A 184 -2.09 3.31 -7.43
CA GLY A 184 -2.22 3.80 -6.05
C GLY A 184 -2.71 2.75 -5.04
N PHE A 185 -2.68 1.47 -5.40
CA PHE A 185 -3.06 0.37 -4.52
C PHE A 185 -1.85 -0.37 -3.98
N ILE A 186 -1.98 -0.93 -2.79
CA ILE A 186 -1.04 -1.89 -2.19
C ILE A 186 -1.75 -3.22 -1.96
N LEU A 187 -1.03 -4.33 -2.02
CA LEU A 187 -1.49 -5.59 -1.44
C LEU A 187 -1.46 -5.42 0.09
N ARG A 188 -2.64 -5.35 0.69
CA ARG A 188 -2.78 -4.90 2.09
C ARG A 188 -2.28 -5.89 3.13
N TYR A 189 -2.47 -7.18 2.86
CA TYR A 189 -2.14 -8.28 3.77
C TYR A 189 -1.16 -9.26 3.11
N PRO A 190 0.12 -8.82 2.91
CA PRO A 190 1.12 -9.64 2.27
C PRO A 190 1.61 -10.78 3.17
N GLU A 191 2.20 -11.80 2.56
CA GLU A 191 2.74 -12.95 3.27
C GLU A 191 3.82 -12.52 4.28
N GLY A 192 3.82 -13.14 5.46
CA GLY A 192 4.80 -12.89 6.53
C GLY A 192 4.55 -11.63 7.37
N LYS A 193 3.56 -10.80 7.04
CA LYS A 193 3.27 -9.53 7.74
C LYS A 193 2.04 -9.57 8.68
N SER A 194 1.40 -10.74 8.87
CA SER A 194 0.21 -10.86 9.74
C SER A 194 0.43 -10.45 11.20
N HIS A 195 1.67 -10.48 11.68
CA HIS A 195 2.02 -9.99 13.01
C HIS A 195 1.91 -8.45 13.14
N LEU A 196 1.93 -7.71 12.02
CA LEU A 196 1.76 -6.26 11.95
C LEU A 196 0.31 -5.88 11.62
N THR A 197 -0.28 -6.58 10.64
CA THR A 197 -1.61 -6.26 10.12
C THR A 197 -2.75 -6.89 10.91
N GLY A 198 -2.47 -7.98 11.65
CA GLY A 198 -3.46 -8.78 12.38
C GLY A 198 -4.35 -9.67 11.49
N ILE A 199 -4.10 -9.73 10.17
CA ILE A 199 -4.83 -10.54 9.17
C ILE A 199 -3.84 -11.48 8.48
N ASP A 200 -4.29 -12.68 8.16
CA ASP A 200 -3.54 -13.65 7.37
C ASP A 200 -3.35 -13.14 5.94
N PHE A 201 -2.48 -13.80 5.17
CA PHE A 201 -2.23 -13.45 3.78
C PHE A 201 -3.52 -13.48 2.95
N GLU A 202 -3.76 -12.40 2.20
CA GLU A 202 -4.89 -12.27 1.27
C GLU A 202 -4.38 -11.73 -0.06
N SER A 203 -4.27 -12.59 -1.09
CA SER A 203 -3.78 -12.22 -2.43
C SER A 203 -4.73 -11.32 -3.21
N TRP A 204 -5.98 -11.18 -2.77
CA TRP A 204 -7.07 -10.47 -3.42
C TRP A 204 -7.39 -9.09 -2.84
N HIS A 205 -6.91 -8.79 -1.62
CA HIS A 205 -7.30 -7.57 -0.90
C HIS A 205 -6.33 -6.42 -1.17
N PHE A 206 -6.80 -5.43 -1.91
CA PHE A 206 -6.03 -4.25 -2.29
C PHE A 206 -6.57 -3.00 -1.60
N ARG A 207 -5.66 -2.19 -1.04
CA ARG A 207 -5.97 -0.94 -0.38
C ARG A 207 -5.40 0.24 -1.15
N TYR A 208 -6.24 1.24 -1.44
CA TYR A 208 -5.80 2.50 -2.04
C TYR A 208 -5.12 3.39 -1.01
N VAL A 209 -3.95 3.90 -1.35
CA VAL A 209 -3.12 4.80 -0.52
C VAL A 209 -2.52 5.95 -1.33
N GLY A 210 -2.91 6.11 -2.61
CA GLY A 210 -2.30 7.06 -3.54
C GLY A 210 -1.06 6.51 -4.23
N VAL A 211 -0.78 6.97 -5.47
CA VAL A 211 0.27 6.39 -6.34
C VAL A 211 1.65 6.51 -5.72
N GLU A 212 2.02 7.70 -5.26
CA GLU A 212 3.36 7.95 -4.71
C GLU A 212 3.60 7.14 -3.44
N ASN A 213 2.61 7.10 -2.53
CA ASN A 213 2.68 6.30 -1.30
C ASN A 213 2.75 4.80 -1.61
N ALA A 214 1.93 4.31 -2.56
CA ALA A 214 1.91 2.90 -2.93
C ALA A 214 3.25 2.44 -3.53
N GLN A 215 3.83 3.23 -4.43
CA GLN A 215 5.14 2.95 -5.03
C GLN A 215 6.26 2.97 -3.98
N TYR A 216 6.21 3.91 -3.04
CA TYR A 216 7.17 3.96 -1.94
C TYR A 216 7.05 2.72 -1.04
N MET A 217 5.82 2.36 -0.63
CA MET A 217 5.58 1.21 0.24
C MET A 217 6.00 -0.10 -0.42
N GLU A 218 5.67 -0.32 -1.70
CA GLU A 218 6.08 -1.52 -2.45
C GLU A 218 7.61 -1.60 -2.58
N LYS A 219 8.28 -0.49 -2.89
CA LYS A 219 9.74 -0.45 -3.04
C LYS A 219 10.47 -0.81 -1.74
N HIS A 220 9.91 -0.46 -0.60
CA HIS A 220 10.51 -0.67 0.73
C HIS A 220 9.90 -1.85 1.49
N ASP A 221 9.04 -2.65 0.85
CA ASP A 221 8.32 -3.78 1.46
C ASP A 221 7.60 -3.39 2.77
N LEU A 222 6.85 -2.28 2.73
CA LEU A 222 6.14 -1.76 3.90
C LEU A 222 4.64 -2.04 3.82
N VAL A 223 4.06 -2.45 4.96
CA VAL A 223 2.61 -2.37 5.16
C VAL A 223 2.21 -0.98 5.65
N LEU A 224 0.93 -0.66 5.61
CA LEU A 224 0.42 0.68 5.97
C LEU A 224 0.81 1.08 7.40
N GLU A 225 0.81 0.15 8.34
CA GLU A 225 1.23 0.37 9.72
C GLU A 225 2.69 0.87 9.82
N GLU A 226 3.60 0.22 9.09
CA GLU A 226 5.02 0.59 9.06
C GLU A 226 5.23 1.95 8.39
N TYR A 227 4.51 2.19 7.28
CA TYR A 227 4.60 3.47 6.56
C TYR A 227 4.15 4.65 7.42
N LEU A 228 3.01 4.51 8.11
CA LEU A 228 2.51 5.55 9.03
C LEU A 228 3.42 5.77 10.23
N ALA A 229 4.08 4.72 10.74
CA ALA A 229 5.09 4.87 11.77
C ALA A 229 6.28 5.72 11.28
N LEU A 230 6.78 5.49 10.06
CA LEU A 230 7.83 6.31 9.45
C LEU A 230 7.40 7.79 9.31
N LEU A 231 6.17 8.06 8.88
CA LEU A 231 5.67 9.43 8.78
C LEU A 231 5.56 10.11 10.14
N LYS A 232 5.23 9.36 11.19
CA LYS A 232 5.14 9.87 12.57
C LYS A 232 6.51 10.22 13.14
N ASP A 233 7.52 9.41 12.87
CA ASP A 233 8.88 9.61 13.43
C ASP A 233 9.63 10.79 12.79
N ARG A 234 9.09 11.36 11.69
CA ARG A 234 9.65 12.53 10.99
C ARG A 234 9.11 13.87 11.50
N LYS A 235 8.05 13.87 12.32
CA LYS A 235 7.47 15.06 12.95
C LYS A 235 8.17 15.37 14.26
#